data_dab57adefd5a6a801c368ab9d2e9ee0e
#
_entry.id   dab57adefd5a6a801c368ab9d2e9ee0e
#
_cell.length_a   1.000
_cell.length_b   1.000
_cell.length_c   1.000
_cell.angle_alpha   90.00
_cell.angle_beta   90.00
_cell.angle_gamma   90.00
#
_symmetry.space_group_name_H-M   'P 1'
#
loop_
_entity.id
_entity.type
_entity.pdbx_description
1 polymer ?
#
loop_
_entity_poly.entity_id
_entity_poly.type
_entity_poly.pdbx_seq_one_letter_code
_entity_poly.pdbx_strand_id
1 'polypeptide(L)'
;MTAPHKGMTSAQHAIQQVPIALQRDFITVVGASHMTMMERLRGQKGNKMRFINQGIRQIRLYSEANADASQHIFLIFTEDYERPLLDAVKEVVQSRYKAKYQELDSIAHLLDFINSRISEKREIKQLDLFAHGLVGTIEFGYELAKADRYRMRDAQAKMLKPEAFDLRGKIHSYACRTGLGIDADVYVSEGEDPLYEQSLAQLIANAAQTPVWAFAQRSNYDQTYGNTDDRANLEGARRRVQADKRAMDRYELQLSNYQKRLAAHRLSSGDNNIQLPTESPPREPLKSATTLDASLARHAKSRDAYERTIGYPLDAEGAVRPVRAGDSPTGVPATLREYAPL
;
A
#
# COMPACT_ATOMS: atom_id res chain seq x y z
N MET A 1 11.79 -18.85 82.74
CA MET A 1 11.03 -17.92 81.97
C MET A 1 11.69 -17.79 80.62
N THR A 2 11.21 -18.52 79.62
CA THR A 2 11.74 -18.61 78.25
C THR A 2 10.80 -17.85 77.34
N ALA A 3 11.32 -16.86 76.67
CA ALA A 3 10.58 -16.06 75.66
C ALA A 3 10.46 -16.84 74.33
N PRO A 4 9.33 -16.71 73.58
CA PRO A 4 9.16 -17.40 72.32
C PRO A 4 9.79 -16.62 71.15
N HIS A 5 10.53 -17.35 70.32
CA HIS A 5 11.00 -16.87 68.99
C HIS A 5 9.80 -16.59 68.05
N LYS A 6 9.68 -15.36 67.58
CA LYS A 6 8.82 -14.98 66.47
C LYS A 6 9.45 -15.45 65.15
N GLY A 7 8.73 -16.38 64.47
CA GLY A 7 9.08 -16.83 63.13
C GLY A 7 8.92 -15.69 62.11
N MET A 8 9.95 -15.46 61.30
CA MET A 8 9.91 -14.59 60.14
C MET A 8 9.11 -15.28 59.04
N THR A 9 8.00 -14.71 58.66
CA THR A 9 7.24 -15.10 57.45
C THR A 9 8.03 -14.65 56.23
N SER A 10 8.48 -15.61 55.43
CA SER A 10 9.05 -15.36 54.11
C SER A 10 7.96 -14.80 53.16
N ALA A 11 8.05 -13.50 52.89
CA ALA A 11 7.28 -12.88 51.83
C ALA A 11 7.74 -13.47 50.48
N GLN A 12 6.92 -14.32 49.91
CA GLN A 12 7.07 -14.76 48.49
C GLN A 12 6.97 -13.54 47.59
N HIS A 13 8.09 -13.11 47.00
CA HIS A 13 8.11 -12.18 45.90
C HIS A 13 7.50 -12.89 44.67
N ALA A 14 6.21 -12.66 44.44
CA ALA A 14 5.61 -12.91 43.16
C ALA A 14 6.27 -11.96 42.14
N ILE A 15 7.24 -12.49 41.40
CA ILE A 15 7.76 -11.81 40.24
C ILE A 15 6.57 -11.65 39.30
N GLN A 16 5.98 -10.48 39.26
CA GLN A 16 5.04 -10.10 38.19
C GLN A 16 5.82 -10.20 36.87
N GLN A 17 5.62 -11.30 36.15
CA GLN A 17 6.07 -11.38 34.75
C GLN A 17 5.37 -10.26 33.99
N VAL A 18 6.12 -9.21 33.66
CA VAL A 18 5.65 -8.19 32.70
C VAL A 18 5.30 -8.95 31.42
N PRO A 19 4.06 -8.86 30.94
CA PRO A 19 3.69 -9.54 29.69
C PRO A 19 4.65 -9.10 28.59
N ILE A 20 5.35 -10.04 27.98
CA ILE A 20 6.18 -9.74 26.80
C ILE A 20 5.22 -9.22 25.74
N ALA A 21 5.33 -7.95 25.40
CA ALA A 21 4.51 -7.36 24.34
C ALA A 21 4.75 -8.15 23.05
N LEU A 22 3.71 -8.78 22.52
CA LEU A 22 3.78 -9.51 21.26
C LEU A 22 4.18 -8.55 20.13
N GLN A 23 5.03 -9.02 19.25
CA GLN A 23 5.43 -8.23 18.09
C GLN A 23 4.28 -8.18 17.08
N ARG A 24 4.09 -7.02 16.46
CA ARG A 24 2.96 -6.75 15.56
C ARG A 24 3.38 -6.78 14.11
N ASP A 25 2.54 -7.43 13.29
CA ASP A 25 2.70 -7.52 11.85
C ASP A 25 1.67 -6.67 11.11
N PHE A 26 2.15 -5.99 10.08
CA PHE A 26 1.33 -5.31 9.08
C PHE A 26 1.51 -6.06 7.76
N ILE A 27 0.45 -6.69 7.29
CA ILE A 27 0.49 -7.64 6.18
C ILE A 27 -0.31 -7.10 5.00
N THR A 28 0.31 -7.06 3.84
CA THR A 28 -0.33 -6.76 2.57
C THR A 28 -0.32 -8.02 1.71
N VAL A 29 -1.48 -8.45 1.24
CA VAL A 29 -1.66 -9.60 0.36
C VAL A 29 -2.08 -9.11 -1.02
N VAL A 30 -1.35 -9.54 -2.03
CA VAL A 30 -1.57 -9.18 -3.44
C VAL A 30 -1.93 -10.44 -4.23
N GLY A 31 -3.13 -10.44 -4.79
CA GLY A 31 -3.60 -11.47 -5.71
C GLY A 31 -3.07 -11.30 -7.13
N ALA A 32 -3.19 -12.32 -7.94
CA ALA A 32 -2.94 -12.25 -9.38
C ALA A 32 -3.99 -11.36 -10.07
N SER A 33 -3.54 -10.55 -11.01
CA SER A 33 -4.41 -9.70 -11.81
C SER A 33 -4.50 -10.23 -13.22
N HIS A 34 -5.44 -11.14 -13.47
CA HIS A 34 -5.67 -11.70 -14.79
C HIS A 34 -5.99 -10.60 -15.81
N MET A 35 -5.32 -10.67 -16.94
CA MET A 35 -5.67 -9.87 -18.11
C MET A 35 -6.49 -10.72 -19.09
N THR A 36 -7.68 -10.25 -19.44
CA THR A 36 -8.48 -10.89 -20.47
C THR A 36 -7.76 -10.86 -21.82
N MET A 37 -8.10 -11.78 -22.73
CA MET A 37 -7.54 -11.79 -24.08
C MET A 37 -7.79 -10.46 -24.80
N MET A 38 -8.94 -9.81 -24.57
CA MET A 38 -9.29 -8.51 -25.15
C MET A 38 -8.42 -7.38 -24.62
N GLU A 39 -8.09 -7.39 -23.33
CA GLU A 39 -7.16 -6.43 -22.73
C GLU A 39 -5.74 -6.58 -23.30
N ARG A 40 -5.28 -7.82 -23.49
CA ARG A 40 -4.00 -8.13 -24.15
C ARG A 40 -3.97 -7.63 -25.61
N LEU A 41 -5.03 -7.89 -26.39
CA LEU A 41 -5.16 -7.42 -27.77
C LEU A 41 -5.16 -5.89 -27.88
N ARG A 42 -5.68 -5.19 -26.86
CA ARG A 42 -5.66 -3.72 -26.76
C ARG A 42 -4.32 -3.17 -26.25
N GLY A 43 -3.31 -4.02 -26.02
CA GLY A 43 -2.01 -3.61 -25.51
C GLY A 43 -2.05 -3.06 -24.07
N GLN A 44 -3.10 -3.36 -23.31
CA GLN A 44 -3.26 -2.88 -21.94
C GLN A 44 -2.35 -3.68 -21.00
N LYS A 45 -1.17 -3.16 -20.73
CA LYS A 45 -0.26 -3.70 -19.69
C LYS A 45 -0.61 -3.22 -18.28
N GLY A 46 -1.41 -2.18 -18.19
CA GLY A 46 -1.72 -1.47 -16.95
C GLY A 46 -2.50 -2.28 -15.92
N ASN A 47 -3.47 -3.07 -16.35
CA ASN A 47 -4.33 -3.84 -15.47
C ASN A 47 -3.57 -4.89 -14.65
N LYS A 48 -2.50 -5.47 -15.19
CA LYS A 48 -1.68 -6.47 -14.50
C LYS A 48 -0.99 -5.92 -13.23
N MET A 49 -0.77 -4.61 -13.19
CA MET A 49 -0.07 -3.94 -12.09
C MET A 49 -0.99 -3.40 -10.98
N ARG A 50 -2.31 -3.48 -11.13
CA ARG A 50 -3.27 -2.81 -10.24
C ARG A 50 -3.11 -3.22 -8.78
N PHE A 51 -3.01 -4.49 -8.50
CA PHE A 51 -2.87 -5.00 -7.14
C PHE A 51 -1.46 -4.80 -6.60
N ILE A 52 -0.43 -5.06 -7.41
CA ILE A 52 0.98 -4.85 -7.04
C ILE A 52 1.21 -3.40 -6.63
N ASN A 53 0.80 -2.44 -7.45
CA ASN A 53 1.02 -1.03 -7.14
C ASN A 53 0.22 -0.57 -5.91
N GLN A 54 -0.96 -1.13 -5.66
CA GLN A 54 -1.70 -0.87 -4.41
C GLN A 54 -0.99 -1.49 -3.20
N GLY A 55 -0.50 -2.71 -3.32
CA GLY A 55 0.27 -3.36 -2.26
C GLY A 55 1.54 -2.58 -1.91
N ILE A 56 2.29 -2.09 -2.91
CA ILE A 56 3.49 -1.26 -2.68
C ILE A 56 3.09 0.06 -2.00
N ARG A 57 1.98 0.70 -2.43
CA ARG A 57 1.45 1.87 -1.73
C ARG A 57 1.16 1.57 -0.26
N GLN A 58 0.56 0.43 0.04
CA GLN A 58 0.22 0.06 1.41
C GLN A 58 1.46 -0.17 2.27
N ILE A 59 2.47 -0.90 1.75
CA ILE A 59 3.76 -1.08 2.45
C ILE A 59 4.45 0.27 2.71
N ARG A 60 4.41 1.19 1.78
CA ARG A 60 4.94 2.55 1.97
C ARG A 60 4.22 3.26 3.12
N LEU A 61 2.89 3.23 3.14
CA LEU A 61 2.08 3.85 4.21
C LEU A 61 2.36 3.22 5.58
N TYR A 62 2.58 1.92 5.66
CA TYR A 62 2.99 1.27 6.89
C TYR A 62 4.35 1.78 7.38
N SER A 63 5.32 1.87 6.46
CA SER A 63 6.66 2.37 6.78
C SER A 63 6.65 3.83 7.24
N GLU A 64 5.77 4.66 6.68
CA GLU A 64 5.61 6.06 7.08
C GLU A 64 4.92 6.21 8.45
N ALA A 65 3.97 5.32 8.77
CA ALA A 65 3.16 5.42 9.98
C ALA A 65 3.75 4.70 11.20
N ASN A 66 4.58 3.67 11.01
CA ASN A 66 5.01 2.76 12.06
C ASN A 66 6.52 2.45 11.93
N ALA A 67 7.36 3.45 12.15
CA ALA A 67 8.81 3.30 12.01
C ALA A 67 9.43 2.34 13.04
N ASP A 68 8.78 2.12 14.20
CA ASP A 68 9.34 1.38 15.32
C ASP A 68 8.66 0.02 15.54
N ALA A 69 9.46 -1.04 15.64
CA ALA A 69 9.14 -2.38 16.18
C ALA A 69 8.11 -3.25 15.43
N SER A 70 7.51 -2.78 14.33
CA SER A 70 6.55 -3.55 13.55
C SER A 70 7.21 -4.19 12.33
N GLN A 71 6.85 -5.43 12.01
CA GLN A 71 7.27 -6.04 10.75
C GLN A 71 6.24 -5.74 9.68
N HIS A 72 6.71 -5.21 8.54
CA HIS A 72 5.91 -5.04 7.34
C HIS A 72 6.15 -6.24 6.43
N ILE A 73 5.07 -6.84 5.92
CA ILE A 73 5.11 -8.08 5.15
C ILE A 73 4.30 -7.91 3.88
N PHE A 74 4.90 -8.27 2.76
CA PHE A 74 4.27 -8.28 1.45
C PHE A 74 4.17 -9.72 0.95
N LEU A 75 2.95 -10.22 0.87
CA LEU A 75 2.63 -11.54 0.34
C LEU A 75 2.05 -11.39 -1.06
N ILE A 76 2.51 -12.18 -2.02
CA ILE A 76 2.05 -12.11 -3.40
C ILE A 76 1.76 -13.49 -3.97
N PHE A 77 0.57 -13.66 -4.54
CA PHE A 77 0.25 -14.83 -5.33
C PHE A 77 0.95 -14.73 -6.69
N THR A 78 1.73 -15.74 -7.03
CA THR A 78 2.64 -15.70 -8.19
C THR A 78 1.98 -16.07 -9.51
N GLU A 79 0.78 -16.65 -9.48
CA GLU A 79 0.05 -16.97 -10.69
C GLU A 79 -0.07 -15.73 -11.59
N ASP A 80 0.08 -15.90 -12.90
CA ASP A 80 -0.02 -14.84 -13.90
C ASP A 80 1.07 -13.74 -13.86
N TYR A 81 2.04 -13.84 -12.97
CA TYR A 81 3.17 -12.89 -12.92
C TYR A 81 4.47 -13.55 -13.40
N GLU A 82 5.16 -12.87 -14.30
CA GLU A 82 6.44 -13.30 -14.83
C GLU A 82 7.58 -13.08 -13.84
N ARG A 83 8.60 -13.94 -13.89
CA ARG A 83 9.73 -13.88 -12.96
C ARG A 83 10.42 -12.49 -12.90
N PRO A 84 10.73 -11.82 -14.03
CA PRO A 84 11.34 -10.49 -13.98
C PRO A 84 10.50 -9.45 -13.23
N LEU A 85 9.18 -9.54 -13.32
CA LEU A 85 8.28 -8.67 -12.57
C LEU A 85 8.30 -8.98 -11.07
N LEU A 86 8.22 -10.25 -10.70
CA LEU A 86 8.29 -10.68 -9.30
C LEU A 86 9.62 -10.27 -8.64
N ASP A 87 10.74 -10.41 -9.37
CA ASP A 87 12.06 -9.99 -8.89
C ASP A 87 12.15 -8.48 -8.67
N ALA A 88 11.60 -7.69 -9.59
CA ALA A 88 11.52 -6.24 -9.44
C ALA A 88 10.64 -5.81 -8.25
N VAL A 89 9.50 -6.47 -8.05
CA VAL A 89 8.63 -6.22 -6.88
C VAL A 89 9.36 -6.57 -5.59
N LYS A 90 10.02 -7.72 -5.55
CA LYS A 90 10.83 -8.16 -4.40
C LYS A 90 11.92 -7.14 -4.07
N GLU A 91 12.64 -6.64 -5.07
CA GLU A 91 13.66 -5.61 -4.89
C GLU A 91 13.07 -4.34 -4.27
N VAL A 92 11.96 -3.83 -4.81
CA VAL A 92 11.28 -2.64 -4.28
C VAL A 92 10.86 -2.87 -2.82
N VAL A 93 10.20 -3.98 -2.52
CA VAL A 93 9.69 -4.30 -1.18
C VAL A 93 10.83 -4.42 -0.17
N GLN A 94 11.88 -5.18 -0.50
CA GLN A 94 12.97 -5.47 0.43
C GLN A 94 13.99 -4.34 0.51
N SER A 95 14.41 -3.78 -0.63
CA SER A 95 15.50 -2.79 -0.65
C SER A 95 15.01 -1.40 -0.26
N ARG A 96 13.83 -0.98 -0.73
CA ARG A 96 13.30 0.36 -0.48
C ARG A 96 12.54 0.47 0.85
N TYR A 97 11.67 -0.51 1.14
CA TYR A 97 10.78 -0.45 2.31
C TYR A 97 11.21 -1.34 3.46
N LYS A 98 12.28 -2.13 3.31
CA LYS A 98 12.77 -3.06 4.33
C LYS A 98 11.70 -4.04 4.80
N ALA A 99 10.69 -4.29 3.97
CA ALA A 99 9.61 -5.22 4.26
C ALA A 99 10.00 -6.65 3.90
N LYS A 100 9.42 -7.63 4.61
CA LYS A 100 9.55 -9.05 4.26
C LYS A 100 8.72 -9.31 3.00
N TYR A 101 9.29 -10.05 2.05
CA TYR A 101 8.60 -10.46 0.82
C TYR A 101 8.45 -11.98 0.81
N GLN A 102 7.25 -12.47 0.48
CA GLN A 102 7.01 -13.90 0.34
C GLN A 102 6.03 -14.17 -0.80
N GLU A 103 6.34 -15.18 -1.59
CA GLU A 103 5.51 -15.70 -2.66
C GLU A 103 4.54 -16.75 -2.15
N LEU A 104 3.31 -16.71 -2.64
CA LEU A 104 2.23 -17.66 -2.31
C LEU A 104 1.80 -18.40 -3.58
N ASP A 105 1.49 -19.66 -3.43
CA ASP A 105 1.01 -20.52 -4.50
C ASP A 105 -0.42 -21.02 -4.31
N SER A 106 -1.01 -20.78 -3.16
CA SER A 106 -2.35 -21.25 -2.80
C SER A 106 -2.96 -20.48 -1.63
N ILE A 107 -4.28 -20.55 -1.50
CA ILE A 107 -5.00 -20.03 -0.34
C ILE A 107 -4.62 -20.78 0.95
N ALA A 108 -4.32 -22.07 0.87
CA ALA A 108 -3.82 -22.84 2.02
C ALA A 108 -2.50 -22.24 2.53
N HIS A 109 -1.56 -21.92 1.64
CA HIS A 109 -0.30 -21.27 2.02
C HIS A 109 -0.52 -19.91 2.69
N LEU A 110 -1.49 -19.11 2.23
CA LEU A 110 -1.87 -17.86 2.90
C LEU A 110 -2.41 -18.09 4.32
N LEU A 111 -3.32 -19.06 4.48
CA LEU A 111 -3.92 -19.38 5.78
C LEU A 111 -2.89 -19.93 6.76
N ASP A 112 -2.00 -20.81 6.29
CA ASP A 112 -0.89 -21.34 7.09
C ASP A 112 0.04 -20.20 7.53
N PHE A 113 0.35 -19.25 6.64
CA PHE A 113 1.14 -18.09 6.99
C PHE A 113 0.45 -17.23 8.06
N ILE A 114 -0.84 -16.90 7.89
CA ILE A 114 -1.60 -16.10 8.87
C ILE A 114 -1.60 -16.80 10.24
N ASN A 115 -1.96 -18.08 10.26
CA ASN A 115 -2.08 -18.84 11.50
C ASN A 115 -0.73 -19.14 12.16
N SER A 116 0.38 -19.17 11.40
CA SER A 116 1.73 -19.35 11.94
C SER A 116 2.17 -18.22 12.86
N ARG A 117 1.51 -17.05 12.79
CA ARG A 117 1.81 -15.92 13.70
C ARG A 117 1.69 -16.31 15.16
N ILE A 118 0.77 -17.21 15.47
CA ILE A 118 0.57 -17.75 16.82
C ILE A 118 1.85 -18.42 17.34
N SER A 119 2.41 -19.36 16.56
CA SER A 119 3.62 -20.10 16.93
C SER A 119 4.87 -19.20 16.93
N GLU A 120 4.87 -18.14 16.11
CA GLU A 120 5.95 -17.15 16.06
C GLU A 120 5.84 -16.09 17.16
N LYS A 121 4.80 -16.16 18.03
CA LYS A 121 4.50 -15.18 19.10
C LYS A 121 4.35 -13.76 18.54
N ARG A 122 3.65 -13.63 17.44
CA ARG A 122 3.35 -12.39 16.73
C ARG A 122 1.86 -12.24 16.56
N GLU A 123 1.38 -11.01 16.42
CA GLU A 123 -0.02 -10.69 16.17
C GLU A 123 -0.15 -9.83 14.94
N ILE A 124 -1.18 -10.07 14.15
CA ILE A 124 -1.51 -9.27 12.97
C ILE A 124 -2.26 -8.01 13.42
N LYS A 125 -1.61 -6.86 13.28
CA LYS A 125 -2.22 -5.57 13.58
C LYS A 125 -3.07 -5.06 12.43
N GLN A 126 -2.66 -5.33 11.21
CA GLN A 126 -3.44 -4.98 10.02
C GLN A 126 -3.16 -5.98 8.90
N LEU A 127 -4.25 -6.39 8.23
CA LEU A 127 -4.21 -7.25 7.05
C LEU A 127 -4.97 -6.56 5.93
N ASP A 128 -4.30 -6.24 4.83
CA ASP A 128 -4.89 -5.62 3.64
C ASP A 128 -4.87 -6.59 2.46
N LEU A 129 -6.04 -6.86 1.87
CA LEU A 129 -6.24 -7.82 0.79
C LEU A 129 -6.55 -7.09 -0.53
N PHE A 130 -5.64 -7.15 -1.49
CA PHE A 130 -5.79 -6.60 -2.84
C PHE A 130 -5.95 -7.74 -3.84
N ALA A 131 -7.17 -8.01 -4.23
CA ALA A 131 -7.52 -9.12 -5.11
C ALA A 131 -8.81 -8.82 -5.87
N HIS A 132 -9.18 -9.70 -6.80
CA HIS A 132 -10.53 -9.71 -7.33
C HIS A 132 -11.53 -10.24 -6.31
N GLY A 133 -12.82 -9.96 -6.54
CA GLY A 133 -13.89 -10.45 -5.68
C GLY A 133 -15.21 -10.59 -6.40
N LEU A 134 -15.98 -11.51 -5.87
CA LEU A 134 -17.38 -11.74 -6.17
C LEU A 134 -18.12 -11.80 -4.83
N VAL A 135 -19.44 -11.80 -4.88
CA VAL A 135 -20.22 -12.10 -3.68
C VAL A 135 -19.82 -13.47 -3.11
N GLY A 136 -19.47 -13.51 -1.84
CA GLY A 136 -19.03 -14.71 -1.14
C GLY A 136 -17.63 -15.26 -1.53
N THR A 137 -16.84 -14.52 -2.33
CA THR A 137 -15.53 -15.02 -2.76
C THR A 137 -14.50 -13.90 -2.93
N ILE A 138 -13.29 -14.10 -2.40
CA ILE A 138 -12.07 -13.36 -2.80
C ILE A 138 -11.25 -14.25 -3.71
N GLU A 139 -10.86 -13.75 -4.89
CA GLU A 139 -10.11 -14.49 -5.90
C GLU A 139 -8.68 -13.96 -6.00
N PHE A 140 -7.72 -14.76 -5.52
CA PHE A 140 -6.29 -14.43 -5.57
C PHE A 140 -5.58 -14.96 -6.82
N GLY A 141 -6.27 -15.72 -7.66
CA GLY A 141 -5.77 -16.27 -8.93
C GLY A 141 -6.91 -16.75 -9.81
N TYR A 142 -6.60 -17.01 -11.09
CA TYR A 142 -7.60 -17.23 -12.15
C TYR A 142 -7.48 -18.55 -12.90
N GLU A 143 -6.65 -19.47 -12.48
CA GLU A 143 -6.56 -20.77 -13.13
C GLU A 143 -7.87 -21.55 -12.97
N LEU A 144 -8.69 -21.58 -14.04
CA LEU A 144 -10.02 -22.20 -14.00
C LEU A 144 -10.00 -23.66 -13.56
N ALA A 145 -8.97 -24.42 -13.96
CA ALA A 145 -8.82 -25.84 -13.58
C ALA A 145 -8.47 -26.03 -12.10
N LYS A 146 -8.00 -25.00 -11.42
CA LYS A 146 -7.56 -25.02 -10.02
C LYS A 146 -8.16 -23.87 -9.23
N ALA A 147 -9.35 -23.43 -9.58
CA ALA A 147 -9.99 -22.25 -9.01
C ALA A 147 -10.04 -22.27 -7.48
N ASP A 148 -10.32 -23.42 -6.86
CA ASP A 148 -10.40 -23.55 -5.41
C ASP A 148 -9.04 -23.38 -4.71
N ARG A 149 -7.93 -23.54 -5.44
CA ARG A 149 -6.59 -23.29 -4.93
C ARG A 149 -6.34 -21.83 -4.57
N TYR A 150 -7.02 -20.90 -5.24
CA TYR A 150 -6.78 -19.46 -5.14
C TYR A 150 -7.97 -18.67 -4.57
N ARG A 151 -9.03 -19.36 -4.14
CA ARG A 151 -10.26 -18.72 -3.66
C ARG A 151 -10.40 -18.79 -2.15
N MET A 152 -10.67 -17.67 -1.54
CA MET A 152 -11.15 -17.60 -0.16
C MET A 152 -12.68 -17.50 -0.18
N ARG A 153 -13.33 -18.50 0.39
CA ARG A 153 -14.77 -18.57 0.60
C ARG A 153 -15.06 -18.85 2.08
N ASP A 154 -16.30 -19.12 2.41
CA ASP A 154 -16.75 -19.47 3.77
C ASP A 154 -15.87 -20.54 4.44
N ALA A 155 -15.59 -21.64 3.75
CA ALA A 155 -14.77 -22.73 4.31
C ALA A 155 -13.35 -22.26 4.67
N GLN A 156 -12.73 -21.46 3.82
CA GLN A 156 -11.39 -20.92 4.07
C GLN A 156 -11.41 -19.82 5.13
N ALA A 157 -12.42 -18.96 5.14
CA ALA A 157 -12.57 -17.94 6.17
C ALA A 157 -12.65 -18.54 7.57
N LYS A 158 -13.39 -19.64 7.75
CA LYS A 158 -13.50 -20.39 9.02
C LYS A 158 -12.19 -21.03 9.50
N MET A 159 -11.15 -21.11 8.67
CA MET A 159 -9.84 -21.61 9.06
C MET A 159 -8.95 -20.54 9.72
N LEU A 160 -9.34 -19.27 9.67
CA LEU A 160 -8.65 -18.20 10.38
C LEU A 160 -8.76 -18.40 11.88
N LYS A 161 -7.67 -18.18 12.59
CA LYS A 161 -7.60 -18.32 14.05
C LYS A 161 -7.56 -16.95 14.71
N PRO A 162 -8.47 -16.63 15.63
CA PRO A 162 -8.52 -15.35 16.32
C PRO A 162 -7.20 -14.96 16.98
N GLU A 163 -6.49 -15.94 17.53
CA GLU A 163 -5.23 -15.72 18.24
C GLU A 163 -4.08 -15.23 17.35
N ALA A 164 -4.26 -15.27 16.02
CA ALA A 164 -3.30 -14.70 15.08
C ALA A 164 -3.41 -13.16 14.98
N PHE A 165 -4.48 -12.57 15.52
CA PHE A 165 -4.79 -11.15 15.37
C PHE A 165 -4.65 -10.38 16.69
N ASP A 166 -4.14 -9.15 16.62
CA ASP A 166 -4.12 -8.19 17.74
C ASP A 166 -5.57 -7.84 18.13
N LEU A 167 -5.87 -7.71 19.42
CA LEU A 167 -7.19 -7.33 19.94
C LEU A 167 -7.76 -6.04 19.31
N ARG A 168 -6.89 -5.15 18.86
CA ARG A 168 -7.25 -3.93 18.13
C ARG A 168 -6.77 -4.02 16.68
N GLY A 169 -6.73 -5.23 16.16
CA GLY A 169 -6.41 -5.52 14.78
C GLY A 169 -7.50 -5.05 13.82
N LYS A 170 -7.20 -5.04 12.54
CA LYS A 170 -8.16 -4.75 11.49
C LYS A 170 -7.81 -5.46 10.19
N ILE A 171 -8.83 -5.81 9.44
CA ILE A 171 -8.71 -6.42 8.12
C ILE A 171 -9.39 -5.50 7.11
N HIS A 172 -8.74 -5.21 5.99
CA HIS A 172 -9.36 -4.51 4.86
C HIS A 172 -9.41 -5.44 3.65
N SER A 173 -10.60 -5.67 3.13
CA SER A 173 -10.80 -6.31 1.85
C SER A 173 -11.09 -5.25 0.79
N TYR A 174 -10.16 -5.09 -0.14
CA TYR A 174 -10.35 -4.25 -1.32
C TYR A 174 -10.90 -5.04 -2.51
N ALA A 175 -11.26 -6.30 -2.32
CA ALA A 175 -11.91 -7.12 -3.33
C ALA A 175 -13.37 -6.70 -3.53
N CYS A 176 -13.86 -6.85 -4.77
CA CYS A 176 -15.21 -6.43 -5.15
C CYS A 176 -16.28 -7.18 -4.35
N ARG A 177 -17.30 -6.47 -3.87
CA ARG A 177 -18.55 -7.05 -3.32
C ARG A 177 -18.37 -8.05 -2.17
N THR A 178 -17.22 -8.08 -1.51
CA THR A 178 -16.99 -8.98 -0.38
C THR A 178 -17.81 -8.63 0.85
N GLY A 179 -18.30 -7.40 0.91
CA GLY A 179 -19.22 -6.92 1.93
C GLY A 179 -20.72 -7.09 1.57
N LEU A 180 -21.06 -7.76 0.48
CA LEU A 180 -22.45 -7.98 0.04
C LEU A 180 -22.82 -9.44 0.26
N GLY A 181 -24.01 -9.68 0.85
CA GLY A 181 -24.51 -11.03 1.13
C GLY A 181 -25.46 -11.59 0.06
N ILE A 182 -25.99 -10.74 -0.83
CA ILE A 182 -26.85 -11.14 -1.94
C ILE A 182 -26.12 -11.08 -3.27
N ASP A 183 -26.53 -11.90 -4.24
CA ASP A 183 -25.97 -11.89 -5.59
C ASP A 183 -26.61 -10.77 -6.43
N ALA A 184 -26.18 -9.55 -6.20
CA ALA A 184 -26.58 -8.36 -6.97
C ALA A 184 -25.42 -7.84 -7.80
N ASP A 185 -25.61 -7.75 -9.11
CA ASP A 185 -24.58 -7.32 -10.05
C ASP A 185 -24.69 -5.83 -10.41
N VAL A 186 -25.91 -5.34 -10.59
CA VAL A 186 -26.20 -3.99 -11.11
C VAL A 186 -26.78 -3.08 -10.02
N TYR A 187 -27.78 -3.54 -9.28
CA TYR A 187 -28.42 -2.76 -8.23
C TYR A 187 -29.04 -3.66 -7.14
N VAL A 188 -29.19 -3.10 -5.96
CA VAL A 188 -29.98 -3.65 -4.87
C VAL A 188 -31.25 -2.79 -4.79
N SER A 189 -32.43 -3.41 -4.82
CA SER A 189 -33.69 -2.72 -4.85
C SER A 189 -33.94 -1.95 -3.55
N GLU A 190 -34.71 -0.87 -3.61
CA GLU A 190 -35.12 -0.15 -2.41
C GLU A 190 -35.97 -1.07 -1.50
N GLY A 191 -35.53 -1.18 -0.24
CA GLY A 191 -36.14 -2.09 0.74
C GLY A 191 -35.68 -3.54 0.67
N GLU A 192 -34.85 -3.92 -0.30
CA GLU A 192 -34.19 -5.22 -0.32
C GLU A 192 -33.04 -5.24 0.68
N ASP A 193 -32.98 -6.27 1.54
CA ASP A 193 -31.90 -6.44 2.48
C ASP A 193 -30.62 -6.90 1.76
N PRO A 194 -29.53 -6.13 1.82
CA PRO A 194 -28.25 -6.54 1.23
C PRO A 194 -27.59 -7.74 1.91
N LEU A 195 -28.17 -8.27 2.98
CA LEU A 195 -27.70 -9.41 3.78
C LEU A 195 -26.23 -9.26 4.21
N TYR A 196 -25.87 -8.10 4.71
CA TYR A 196 -24.49 -7.80 5.14
C TYR A 196 -23.93 -8.81 6.14
N GLU A 197 -24.77 -9.31 7.05
CA GLU A 197 -24.40 -10.30 8.07
C GLU A 197 -24.10 -11.68 7.49
N GLN A 198 -24.50 -11.94 6.24
CA GLN A 198 -24.19 -13.18 5.51
C GLN A 198 -23.03 -13.00 4.52
N SER A 199 -22.47 -11.79 4.45
CA SER A 199 -21.35 -11.49 3.54
C SER A 199 -20.06 -12.20 3.95
N LEU A 200 -19.17 -12.41 2.99
CA LEU A 200 -17.85 -12.98 3.28
C LEU A 200 -17.05 -12.11 4.25
N ALA A 201 -17.21 -10.78 4.20
CA ALA A 201 -16.57 -9.88 5.14
C ALA A 201 -17.02 -10.15 6.58
N GLN A 202 -18.30 -10.39 6.81
CA GLN A 202 -18.81 -10.74 8.13
C GLN A 202 -18.31 -12.13 8.58
N LEU A 203 -18.27 -13.10 7.68
CA LEU A 203 -17.75 -14.42 8.00
C LEU A 203 -16.26 -14.38 8.39
N ILE A 204 -15.45 -13.57 7.69
CA ILE A 204 -14.05 -13.32 8.05
C ILE A 204 -13.96 -12.63 9.43
N ALA A 205 -14.77 -11.60 9.67
CA ALA A 205 -14.79 -10.90 10.95
C ALA A 205 -15.09 -11.84 12.12
N ASN A 206 -16.11 -12.68 11.97
CA ASN A 206 -16.51 -13.65 12.98
C ASN A 206 -15.42 -14.71 13.22
N ALA A 207 -14.79 -15.22 12.16
CA ALA A 207 -13.74 -16.22 12.29
C ALA A 207 -12.46 -15.66 12.92
N ALA A 208 -12.03 -14.48 12.48
CA ALA A 208 -10.82 -13.82 12.97
C ALA A 208 -11.03 -13.07 14.30
N GLN A 209 -12.26 -12.92 14.78
CA GLN A 209 -12.65 -12.04 15.93
C GLN A 209 -12.01 -10.64 15.79
N THR A 210 -12.00 -10.12 14.57
CA THR A 210 -11.33 -8.87 14.20
C THR A 210 -12.19 -8.12 13.20
N PRO A 211 -12.43 -6.80 13.38
CA PRO A 211 -13.23 -6.01 12.44
C PRO A 211 -12.67 -6.07 11.01
N VAL A 212 -13.59 -6.20 10.05
CA VAL A 212 -13.29 -6.22 8.61
C VAL A 212 -13.92 -5.00 7.94
N TRP A 213 -13.16 -4.26 7.16
CA TRP A 213 -13.67 -3.22 6.27
C TRP A 213 -13.69 -3.75 4.84
N ALA A 214 -14.85 -3.70 4.19
CA ALA A 214 -15.03 -4.22 2.85
C ALA A 214 -16.01 -3.39 2.02
N PHE A 215 -15.90 -3.47 0.71
CA PHE A 215 -16.85 -2.87 -0.21
C PHE A 215 -18.07 -3.80 -0.43
N ALA A 216 -19.27 -3.23 -0.34
CA ALA A 216 -20.48 -3.85 -0.87
C ALA A 216 -20.58 -3.69 -2.40
N GLN A 217 -19.97 -2.65 -2.94
CA GLN A 217 -19.85 -2.40 -4.39
C GLN A 217 -18.60 -3.06 -4.99
N ARG A 218 -18.50 -3.03 -6.32
CA ARG A 218 -17.25 -3.35 -7.02
C ARG A 218 -16.15 -2.40 -6.58
N SER A 219 -14.93 -2.87 -6.58
CA SER A 219 -13.75 -2.03 -6.33
C SER A 219 -13.24 -1.44 -7.64
N ASN A 220 -12.93 -0.16 -7.63
CA ASN A 220 -12.37 0.53 -8.77
C ASN A 220 -10.86 0.71 -8.60
N TYR A 221 -10.10 -0.09 -9.33
CA TYR A 221 -8.64 -0.03 -9.40
C TYR A 221 -8.12 0.80 -10.57
N ASP A 222 -8.95 1.10 -11.57
CA ASP A 222 -8.52 1.81 -12.78
C ASP A 222 -8.13 3.25 -12.45
N GLN A 223 -8.92 3.93 -11.63
CA GLN A 223 -8.59 5.28 -11.15
C GLN A 223 -7.41 5.32 -10.19
N THR A 224 -7.05 4.20 -9.59
CA THR A 224 -5.94 4.11 -8.63
C THR A 224 -4.62 3.81 -9.30
N TYR A 225 -4.69 3.20 -10.47
CA TYR A 225 -3.54 2.77 -11.25
C TYR A 225 -3.04 3.85 -12.22
N GLY A 226 -3.90 4.74 -12.66
CA GLY A 226 -3.64 5.80 -13.63
C GLY A 226 -4.39 5.55 -14.93
N ASN A 227 -5.53 6.20 -15.05
CA ASN A 227 -6.24 6.34 -16.33
C ASN A 227 -5.51 7.37 -17.22
N THR A 228 -6.08 7.70 -18.38
CA THR A 228 -5.50 8.68 -19.32
C THR A 228 -5.29 10.05 -18.66
N ASP A 229 -6.23 10.49 -17.82
CA ASP A 229 -6.14 11.79 -17.13
C ASP A 229 -5.07 11.77 -16.03
N ASP A 230 -4.95 10.67 -15.29
CA ASP A 230 -3.88 10.51 -14.30
C ASP A 230 -2.49 10.52 -14.96
N ARG A 231 -2.35 9.90 -16.14
CA ARG A 231 -1.10 9.94 -16.93
C ARG A 231 -0.79 11.36 -17.41
N ALA A 232 -1.79 12.08 -17.91
CA ALA A 232 -1.64 13.47 -18.31
C ALA A 232 -1.24 14.38 -17.14
N ASN A 233 -1.85 14.17 -15.96
CA ASN A 233 -1.51 14.90 -14.74
C ASN A 233 -0.08 14.59 -14.26
N LEU A 234 0.36 13.33 -14.30
CA LEU A 234 1.72 12.91 -13.98
C LEU A 234 2.74 13.57 -14.92
N GLU A 235 2.46 13.58 -16.22
CA GLU A 235 3.34 14.21 -17.21
C GLU A 235 3.35 15.75 -17.08
N GLY A 236 2.20 16.36 -16.80
CA GLY A 236 2.11 17.79 -16.49
C GLY A 236 2.93 18.20 -15.28
N ALA A 237 2.83 17.43 -14.20
CA ALA A 237 3.62 17.63 -12.98
C ALA A 237 5.13 17.48 -13.26
N ARG A 238 5.53 16.46 -14.02
CA ARG A 238 6.92 16.25 -14.44
C ARG A 238 7.48 17.43 -15.21
N ARG A 239 6.69 17.99 -16.17
CA ARG A 239 7.10 19.16 -16.95
C ARG A 239 7.32 20.38 -16.06
N ARG A 240 6.42 20.66 -15.09
CA ARG A 240 6.57 21.78 -14.14
C ARG A 240 7.81 21.65 -13.29
N VAL A 241 8.03 20.51 -12.67
CA VAL A 241 9.22 20.22 -11.86
C VAL A 241 10.50 20.36 -12.67
N GLN A 242 10.50 19.90 -13.93
CA GLN A 242 11.67 20.01 -14.81
C GLN A 242 11.90 21.47 -15.26
N ALA A 243 10.85 22.25 -15.47
CA ALA A 243 10.95 23.67 -15.79
C ALA A 243 11.58 24.47 -14.64
N ASP A 244 11.10 24.22 -13.40
CA ASP A 244 11.66 24.87 -12.21
C ASP A 244 13.14 24.51 -12.01
N LYS A 245 13.50 23.25 -12.19
CA LYS A 245 14.90 22.81 -12.12
C LYS A 245 15.76 23.55 -13.14
N ARG A 246 15.34 23.62 -14.40
CA ARG A 246 16.09 24.33 -15.45
C ARG A 246 16.20 25.83 -15.17
N ALA A 247 15.18 26.42 -14.56
CA ALA A 247 15.21 27.84 -14.17
C ALA A 247 16.22 28.06 -13.03
N MET A 248 16.26 27.16 -12.05
CA MET A 248 17.22 27.22 -10.95
C MET A 248 18.65 27.00 -11.45
N ASP A 249 18.91 25.99 -12.30
CA ASP A 249 20.22 25.73 -12.89
C ASP A 249 20.77 26.97 -13.64
N ARG A 250 19.90 27.67 -14.40
CA ARG A 250 20.27 28.93 -15.07
C ARG A 250 20.57 30.06 -14.09
N TYR A 251 19.76 30.19 -13.05
CA TYR A 251 19.98 31.19 -11.99
C TYR A 251 21.32 30.97 -11.28
N GLU A 252 21.62 29.74 -10.87
CA GLU A 252 22.89 29.40 -10.22
C GLU A 252 24.11 29.73 -11.11
N LEU A 253 24.02 29.41 -12.41
CA LEU A 253 25.06 29.79 -13.37
C LEU A 253 25.22 31.31 -13.48
N GLN A 254 24.12 32.07 -13.58
CA GLN A 254 24.13 33.51 -13.64
C GLN A 254 24.70 34.13 -12.36
N LEU A 255 24.30 33.61 -11.20
CA LEU A 255 24.80 34.05 -9.90
C LEU A 255 26.31 33.79 -9.75
N SER A 256 26.78 32.62 -10.14
CA SER A 256 28.20 32.28 -10.14
C SER A 256 29.02 33.23 -11.04
N ASN A 257 28.51 33.51 -12.24
CA ASN A 257 29.18 34.46 -13.16
C ASN A 257 29.17 35.89 -12.63
N TYR A 258 28.08 36.33 -12.01
CA TYR A 258 28.00 37.64 -11.34
C TYR A 258 29.00 37.75 -10.20
N GLN A 259 29.10 36.73 -9.33
CA GLN A 259 30.09 36.70 -8.25
C GLN A 259 31.54 36.74 -8.74
N LYS A 260 31.85 36.01 -9.83
CA LYS A 260 33.18 36.05 -10.46
C LYS A 260 33.51 37.45 -10.99
N ARG A 261 32.56 38.14 -11.65
CA ARG A 261 32.77 39.52 -12.10
C ARG A 261 32.97 40.51 -10.95
N LEU A 262 32.19 40.36 -9.87
CA LEU A 262 32.37 41.15 -8.64
C LEU A 262 33.76 40.93 -8.01
N ALA A 263 34.23 39.70 -7.96
CA ALA A 263 35.55 39.37 -7.41
C ALA A 263 36.66 39.99 -8.28
N ALA A 264 36.56 39.85 -9.62
CA ALA A 264 37.52 40.44 -10.54
C ALA A 264 37.55 42.00 -10.45
N HIS A 265 36.38 42.63 -10.31
CA HIS A 265 36.29 44.08 -10.14
C HIS A 265 36.94 44.54 -8.83
N ARG A 266 36.74 43.80 -7.71
CA ARG A 266 37.41 44.13 -6.43
C ARG A 266 38.92 44.01 -6.50
N LEU A 267 39.48 43.07 -7.27
CA LEU A 267 40.91 42.88 -7.46
C LEU A 267 41.51 43.97 -8.36
N SER A 268 40.77 44.52 -9.32
CA SER A 268 41.23 45.53 -10.26
C SER A 268 41.11 46.96 -9.73
N SER A 269 40.22 47.24 -8.79
CA SER A 269 39.98 48.56 -8.20
C SER A 269 40.79 48.72 -6.94
N GLY A 270 42.06 48.97 -6.94
CA GLY A 270 42.87 49.17 -5.72
C GLY A 270 42.14 50.03 -4.66
N ASP A 271 42.52 49.87 -3.40
CA ASP A 271 41.86 50.14 -2.13
C ASP A 271 41.02 51.44 -1.90
N ASN A 272 40.84 52.33 -2.87
CA ASN A 272 40.34 53.68 -2.54
C ASN A 272 39.05 54.16 -3.23
N ASN A 273 38.39 53.40 -4.12
CA ASN A 273 37.07 53.81 -4.62
C ASN A 273 36.37 52.61 -5.31
N ILE A 274 35.71 51.75 -4.53
CA ILE A 274 34.95 50.60 -5.07
C ILE A 274 33.63 51.16 -5.65
N GLN A 275 33.62 51.50 -6.92
CA GLN A 275 32.39 51.67 -7.67
C GLN A 275 31.85 50.29 -8.00
N LEU A 276 30.81 49.84 -7.26
CA LEU A 276 30.17 48.56 -7.52
C LEU A 276 29.67 48.46 -8.97
N PRO A 277 29.73 47.29 -9.60
CA PRO A 277 29.17 47.14 -10.94
C PRO A 277 27.73 47.60 -10.98
N THR A 278 27.32 48.32 -12.01
CA THR A 278 25.94 48.82 -12.22
C THR A 278 24.94 47.67 -12.42
N GLU A 279 25.41 46.47 -12.60
CA GLU A 279 24.54 45.27 -12.76
C GLU A 279 23.95 44.84 -11.42
N SER A 280 22.63 44.69 -11.38
CA SER A 280 21.92 44.10 -10.27
C SER A 280 22.17 42.57 -10.21
N PRO A 281 22.24 41.97 -9.02
CA PRO A 281 22.35 40.52 -8.89
C PRO A 281 21.15 39.83 -9.57
N PRO A 282 21.35 38.61 -10.14
CA PRO A 282 20.28 37.84 -10.72
C PRO A 282 19.21 37.54 -9.67
N ARG A 283 17.95 37.55 -10.08
CA ARG A 283 16.82 37.19 -9.17
C ARG A 283 16.55 35.70 -9.18
N GLU A 284 16.32 35.17 -8.00
CA GLU A 284 15.90 33.76 -7.87
C GLU A 284 14.56 33.53 -8.57
N PRO A 285 14.43 32.47 -9.40
CA PRO A 285 13.19 32.20 -10.10
C PRO A 285 12.10 31.74 -9.13
N LEU A 286 10.86 32.15 -9.39
CA LEU A 286 9.70 31.65 -8.67
C LEU A 286 9.45 30.18 -9.04
N LYS A 287 9.22 29.33 -8.02
CA LYS A 287 8.84 27.94 -8.24
C LYS A 287 7.38 27.85 -8.67
N SER A 288 7.11 27.17 -9.77
CA SER A 288 5.77 26.91 -10.30
C SER A 288 5.21 25.55 -9.86
N ALA A 289 6.10 24.58 -9.61
CA ALA A 289 5.72 23.24 -9.18
C ALA A 289 5.40 23.20 -7.68
N THR A 290 4.27 22.55 -7.37
CA THR A 290 3.83 22.30 -5.99
C THR A 290 4.50 21.06 -5.40
N THR A 291 4.33 20.85 -4.08
CA THR A 291 4.75 19.61 -3.41
C THR A 291 4.04 18.38 -4.02
N LEU A 292 2.77 18.55 -4.41
CA LEU A 292 2.01 17.50 -5.11
C LEU A 292 2.65 17.20 -6.47
N ASP A 293 3.03 18.23 -7.25
CA ASP A 293 3.72 18.02 -8.53
C ASP A 293 5.03 17.27 -8.36
N ALA A 294 5.81 17.58 -7.34
CA ALA A 294 7.05 16.85 -7.03
C ALA A 294 6.77 15.37 -6.72
N SER A 295 5.70 15.06 -5.98
CA SER A 295 5.27 13.70 -5.71
C SER A 295 4.85 12.97 -6.98
N LEU A 296 3.97 13.56 -7.78
CA LEU A 296 3.49 12.99 -9.03
C LEU A 296 4.61 12.75 -10.05
N ALA A 297 5.59 13.67 -10.11
CA ALA A 297 6.77 13.51 -10.98
C ALA A 297 7.65 12.31 -10.59
N ARG A 298 7.76 11.99 -9.29
CA ARG A 298 8.46 10.77 -8.82
C ARG A 298 7.75 9.51 -9.28
N HIS A 299 6.41 9.45 -9.15
CA HIS A 299 5.59 8.35 -9.63
C HIS A 299 5.78 8.13 -11.15
N ALA A 300 5.70 9.19 -11.95
CA ALA A 300 5.91 9.10 -13.40
C ALA A 300 7.30 8.55 -13.75
N LYS A 301 8.35 9.06 -13.10
CA LYS A 301 9.73 8.62 -13.33
C LYS A 301 9.94 7.14 -12.98
N SER A 302 9.40 6.70 -11.85
CA SER A 302 9.49 5.32 -11.39
C SER A 302 8.84 4.37 -12.39
N ARG A 303 7.61 4.65 -12.78
CA ARG A 303 6.83 3.83 -13.73
C ARG A 303 7.52 3.70 -15.08
N ASP A 304 8.00 4.80 -15.65
CA ASP A 304 8.71 4.82 -16.93
C ASP A 304 10.00 3.99 -16.88
N ALA A 305 10.72 4.02 -15.77
CA ALA A 305 11.94 3.26 -15.61
C ALA A 305 11.67 1.76 -15.68
N TYR A 306 10.70 1.26 -14.91
CA TYR A 306 10.34 -0.16 -14.91
C TYR A 306 9.69 -0.60 -16.23
N GLU A 307 8.81 0.22 -16.84
CA GLU A 307 8.21 -0.12 -18.12
C GLU A 307 9.25 -0.34 -19.22
N ARG A 308 10.34 0.45 -19.21
CA ARG A 308 11.45 0.28 -20.14
C ARG A 308 12.28 -0.98 -19.89
N THR A 309 12.49 -1.35 -18.62
CA THR A 309 13.40 -2.45 -18.24
C THR A 309 12.72 -3.81 -18.20
N ILE A 310 11.51 -3.89 -17.65
CA ILE A 310 10.78 -5.16 -17.48
C ILE A 310 9.49 -5.25 -18.29
N GLY A 311 9.12 -4.18 -19.03
CA GLY A 311 7.90 -4.13 -19.85
C GLY A 311 6.61 -3.87 -19.09
N TYR A 312 6.68 -3.59 -17.77
CA TYR A 312 5.53 -3.30 -16.91
C TYR A 312 5.71 -1.97 -16.17
N PRO A 313 4.67 -1.14 -16.04
CA PRO A 313 4.74 0.13 -15.33
C PRO A 313 4.65 -0.09 -13.81
N LEU A 314 5.63 -0.78 -13.23
CA LEU A 314 5.78 -0.93 -11.79
C LEU A 314 6.13 0.42 -11.17
N ASP A 315 5.38 0.84 -10.18
CA ASP A 315 5.64 2.07 -9.45
C ASP A 315 6.29 1.77 -8.09
N ALA A 316 7.53 2.15 -7.91
CA ALA A 316 8.23 1.96 -6.65
C ALA A 316 7.68 2.82 -5.49
N GLU A 317 6.87 3.85 -5.78
CA GLU A 317 6.10 4.61 -4.78
C GLU A 317 4.72 3.97 -4.51
N GLY A 318 4.34 2.99 -5.32
CA GLY A 318 3.01 2.39 -5.32
C GLY A 318 1.97 3.22 -6.07
N ALA A 319 0.72 2.81 -5.99
CA ALA A 319 -0.37 3.52 -6.65
C ALA A 319 -0.52 4.96 -6.13
N VAL A 320 -0.82 5.89 -7.03
CA VAL A 320 -1.00 7.32 -6.71
C VAL A 320 -2.18 7.52 -5.75
N ARG A 321 -3.28 6.79 -5.94
CA ARG A 321 -4.52 6.91 -5.17
C ARG A 321 -4.91 5.59 -4.50
N PRO A 322 -5.68 5.63 -3.40
CA PRO A 322 -6.24 4.41 -2.80
C PRO A 322 -7.30 3.79 -3.70
N VAL A 323 -7.60 2.52 -3.48
CA VAL A 323 -8.76 1.84 -4.07
C VAL A 323 -10.04 2.57 -3.64
N ARG A 324 -10.99 2.69 -4.56
CA ARG A 324 -12.31 3.31 -4.33
C ARG A 324 -13.42 2.31 -4.63
N ALA A 325 -14.61 2.60 -4.15
CA ALA A 325 -15.79 1.92 -4.64
C ALA A 325 -16.00 2.23 -6.13
N GLY A 326 -16.50 1.28 -6.87
CA GLY A 326 -16.99 1.45 -8.24
C GLY A 326 -18.44 1.89 -8.25
N ASP A 327 -19.11 1.67 -9.39
CA ASP A 327 -20.44 2.21 -9.65
C ASP A 327 -21.56 1.17 -9.44
N SER A 328 -21.22 -0.08 -9.12
CA SER A 328 -22.22 -1.15 -9.00
C SER A 328 -21.87 -2.19 -7.93
N PRO A 329 -22.93 -2.83 -7.33
CA PRO A 329 -24.33 -2.48 -7.51
C PRO A 329 -24.67 -1.11 -6.89
N THR A 330 -25.61 -0.37 -7.49
CA THR A 330 -26.22 0.80 -6.86
C THR A 330 -27.18 0.35 -5.76
N GLY A 331 -27.65 1.26 -4.91
CA GLY A 331 -28.51 0.93 -3.77
C GLY A 331 -27.77 0.48 -2.50
N VAL A 332 -26.45 0.37 -2.55
CA VAL A 332 -25.58 0.10 -1.38
C VAL A 332 -24.49 1.17 -1.27
N PRO A 333 -23.92 1.39 -0.06
CA PRO A 333 -22.93 2.43 0.15
C PRO A 333 -21.68 2.28 -0.72
N ALA A 334 -21.21 3.39 -1.31
CA ALA A 334 -19.98 3.49 -2.09
C ALA A 334 -18.73 3.74 -1.22
N THR A 335 -18.70 3.17 -0.03
CA THR A 335 -17.59 3.30 0.93
C THR A 335 -17.23 1.95 1.52
N LEU A 336 -16.03 1.85 2.08
CA LEU A 336 -15.73 0.71 2.94
C LEU A 336 -16.66 0.71 4.14
N ARG A 337 -17.37 -0.40 4.34
CA ARG A 337 -18.23 -0.65 5.50
C ARG A 337 -17.47 -1.51 6.50
N GLU A 338 -17.66 -1.21 7.77
CA GLU A 338 -17.17 -2.04 8.86
C GLU A 338 -18.11 -3.22 9.15
N TYR A 339 -17.54 -4.39 9.34
CA TYR A 339 -18.16 -5.64 9.76
C TYR A 339 -17.49 -6.05 11.07
N ALA A 340 -18.14 -5.75 12.19
CA ALA A 340 -17.66 -6.16 13.51
C ALA A 340 -17.97 -7.66 13.74
N PRO A 341 -17.14 -8.39 14.52
CA PRO A 341 -17.49 -9.75 14.96
C PRO A 341 -18.84 -9.75 15.72
N LEU A 342 -19.67 -10.77 15.44
CA LEU A 342 -20.97 -10.98 16.07
C LEU A 342 -20.84 -11.91 17.28
#